data_7a7b39d8cc8ecdc56757c9f4bf366cd9
#
_entry.id   7a7b39d8cc8ecdc56757c9f4bf366cd9
#
_cell.length_a   1.000
_cell.length_b   1.000
_cell.length_c   1.000
_cell.angle_alpha   90.00
_cell.angle_beta   90.00
_cell.angle_gamma   90.00
#
_symmetry.space_group_name_H-M   'P 1'
#
loop_
_entity.id
_entity.type
_entity.pdbx_description
1 polymer ?
#
loop_
_entity_poly.entity_id
_entity_poly.type
_entity_poly.pdbx_seq_one_letter_code
_entity_poly.pdbx_strand_id
1 'polypeptide(L)'
;MVGLLGKKLGQTRVYTEDGRAVSVTVVQAGPNYVLQRKTIEKDGYEAVQLGFDAQKEQRLNLAKRGHLKAHNGEDNFISRSPDRHVKGKERLTNRKAWDDRNINPVRKIKEFRDFSLEVNQGDSIGADVFEPGDYVDVIGKTKGRGFQGVVKRWNFGGGRGSHGSGGWRRRPGSIGAGSTPGHVIKGKQMPGHMGQSSRTVQNLEIIRVQADDNLLLVKGAIPGANGDYIVIREAKKKPKQKK
;
A
#
# COMPACT_ATOMS: atom_id res chain seq x y z
N MET A 1 -13.19 10.06 4.04
CA MET A 1 -12.13 9.23 4.71
C MET A 1 -10.76 9.73 4.25
N VAL A 2 -9.89 10.08 5.17
CA VAL A 2 -8.51 10.49 4.82
C VAL A 2 -7.63 9.26 4.66
N GLY A 3 -6.74 9.29 3.67
CA GLY A 3 -5.80 8.20 3.43
C GLY A 3 -4.51 8.69 2.78
N LEU A 4 -3.39 8.11 3.17
CA LEU A 4 -2.06 8.41 2.64
C LEU A 4 -1.33 7.15 2.19
N LEU A 5 -0.43 7.33 1.24
CA LEU A 5 0.59 6.33 0.95
C LEU A 5 1.79 6.56 1.85
N GLY A 6 2.40 5.49 2.31
CA GLY A 6 3.59 5.56 3.13
C GLY A 6 4.55 4.41 2.89
N LYS A 7 5.71 4.50 3.54
CA LYS A 7 6.78 3.51 3.50
C LYS A 7 7.17 3.13 4.92
N LYS A 8 7.15 1.85 5.22
CA LYS A 8 7.61 1.34 6.52
C LYS A 8 9.12 1.52 6.63
N LEU A 9 9.59 2.27 7.61
CA LEU A 9 11.02 2.45 7.86
C LEU A 9 11.55 1.38 8.82
N GLY A 10 10.89 1.19 9.96
CA GLY A 10 11.35 0.25 10.96
C GLY A 10 10.44 0.20 12.18
N GLN A 11 10.90 -0.53 13.20
CA GLN A 11 10.25 -0.57 14.51
C GLN A 11 11.22 -0.09 15.58
N THR A 12 10.70 0.65 16.54
CA THR A 12 11.44 1.13 17.71
C THR A 12 10.53 1.17 18.92
N ARG A 13 11.03 1.66 20.02
CA ARG A 13 10.26 1.95 21.23
C ARG A 13 10.37 3.43 21.58
N VAL A 14 9.29 3.98 22.08
CA VAL A 14 9.22 5.36 22.57
C VAL A 14 8.73 5.30 24.01
N TYR A 15 9.26 6.16 24.86
CA TYR A 15 8.78 6.31 26.21
C TYR A 15 7.72 7.42 26.25
N THR A 16 6.60 7.14 26.90
CA THR A 16 5.57 8.13 27.20
C THR A 16 6.00 8.98 28.40
N GLU A 17 5.31 10.07 28.63
CA GLU A 17 5.54 10.94 29.80
C GLU A 17 5.44 10.17 31.12
N ASP A 18 4.58 9.16 31.18
CA ASP A 18 4.42 8.25 32.31
C ASP A 18 5.61 7.25 32.49
N GLY A 19 6.66 7.34 31.67
CA GLY A 19 7.80 6.41 31.69
C GLY A 19 7.54 5.02 31.10
N ARG A 20 6.35 4.77 30.50
CA ARG A 20 6.03 3.48 29.88
C ARG A 20 6.68 3.34 28.51
N ALA A 21 7.31 2.21 28.26
CA ALA A 21 7.86 1.88 26.95
C ALA A 21 6.75 1.39 26.00
N VAL A 22 6.53 2.09 24.92
CA VAL A 22 5.55 1.73 23.87
C VAL A 22 6.29 1.31 22.59
N SER A 23 6.00 0.11 22.09
CA SER A 23 6.52 -0.35 20.80
C SER A 23 5.80 0.39 19.67
N VAL A 24 6.58 1.01 18.79
CA VAL A 24 6.05 1.78 17.65
C VAL A 24 6.70 1.36 16.35
N THR A 25 5.96 1.48 15.25
CA THR A 25 6.50 1.40 13.91
C THR A 25 6.60 2.79 13.33
N VAL A 26 7.78 3.12 12.80
CA VAL A 26 8.05 4.39 12.13
C VAL A 26 7.68 4.24 10.66
N VAL A 27 6.86 5.16 10.18
CA VAL A 27 6.35 5.20 8.81
C VAL A 27 6.60 6.58 8.22
N GLN A 28 7.21 6.62 7.05
CA GLN A 28 7.26 7.81 6.21
C GLN A 28 5.93 7.94 5.47
N ALA A 29 5.13 8.97 5.75
CA ALA A 29 3.78 9.16 5.23
C ALA A 29 3.62 10.37 4.29
N GLY A 30 4.72 10.85 3.73
CA GLY A 30 4.69 12.01 2.83
C GLY A 30 6.04 12.24 2.14
N PRO A 31 6.08 13.23 1.22
CA PRO A 31 4.93 13.91 0.63
C PRO A 31 4.12 13.02 -0.33
N ASN A 32 2.79 13.15 -0.31
CA ASN A 32 1.88 12.54 -1.27
C ASN A 32 1.36 13.60 -2.23
N TYR A 33 1.56 13.44 -3.52
CA TYR A 33 1.10 14.38 -4.54
C TYR A 33 -0.27 13.97 -5.07
N VAL A 34 -1.19 14.92 -5.17
CA VAL A 34 -2.50 14.73 -5.79
C VAL A 34 -2.33 14.75 -7.30
N LEU A 35 -2.43 13.57 -7.92
CA LEU A 35 -2.22 13.40 -9.36
C LEU A 35 -3.49 13.71 -10.15
N GLN A 36 -4.64 13.26 -9.66
CA GLN A 36 -5.92 13.39 -10.33
C GLN A 36 -7.05 13.42 -9.30
N ARG A 37 -8.02 14.30 -9.50
CA ARG A 37 -9.31 14.28 -8.82
C ARG A 37 -10.35 13.72 -9.79
N LYS A 38 -11.00 12.66 -9.41
CA LYS A 38 -12.10 12.04 -10.16
C LYS A 38 -13.43 12.56 -9.65
N THR A 39 -14.33 12.88 -10.58
CA THR A 39 -15.65 13.42 -10.29
C THR A 39 -16.75 12.52 -10.86
N ILE A 40 -17.95 12.58 -10.29
CA ILE A 40 -19.09 11.79 -10.74
C ILE A 40 -19.40 12.07 -12.20
N GLU A 41 -19.27 13.32 -12.65
CA GLU A 41 -19.61 13.73 -14.03
C GLU A 41 -18.71 13.11 -15.09
N LYS A 42 -17.39 12.99 -14.80
CA LYS A 42 -16.39 12.50 -15.76
C LYS A 42 -16.11 11.01 -15.61
N ASP A 43 -16.03 10.53 -14.37
CA ASP A 43 -15.53 9.19 -14.04
C ASP A 43 -16.63 8.27 -13.46
N GLY A 44 -17.81 8.81 -13.15
CA GLY A 44 -18.93 8.08 -12.54
C GLY A 44 -18.80 7.84 -11.04
N TYR A 45 -17.73 8.30 -10.42
CA TYR A 45 -17.50 8.21 -8.96
C TYR A 45 -16.48 9.25 -8.49
N GLU A 46 -16.50 9.54 -7.18
CA GLU A 46 -15.56 10.46 -6.56
C GLU A 46 -14.36 9.71 -5.99
N ALA A 47 -13.15 10.16 -6.37
CA ALA A 47 -11.91 9.64 -5.84
C ALA A 47 -10.74 10.62 -6.04
N VAL A 48 -9.71 10.45 -5.21
CA VAL A 48 -8.45 11.17 -5.35
C VAL A 48 -7.33 10.17 -5.61
N GLN A 49 -6.57 10.40 -6.66
CA GLN A 49 -5.40 9.61 -6.99
C GLN A 49 -4.15 10.25 -6.40
N LEU A 50 -3.50 9.55 -5.48
CA LEU A 50 -2.28 10.00 -4.80
C LEU A 50 -1.05 9.31 -5.37
N GLY A 51 0.01 10.07 -5.52
CA GLY A 51 1.34 9.62 -5.91
C GLY A 51 2.34 9.74 -4.76
N PHE A 52 3.21 8.76 -4.58
CA PHE A 52 4.20 8.71 -3.49
C PHE A 52 5.54 8.15 -3.95
N ASP A 53 6.62 8.56 -3.27
CA ASP A 53 8.01 8.16 -3.50
C ASP A 53 8.52 8.63 -4.87
N ALA A 54 9.13 9.80 -4.88
CA ALA A 54 9.71 10.42 -6.08
C ALA A 54 10.82 9.53 -6.67
N GLN A 55 10.88 9.46 -7.99
CA GLN A 55 11.92 8.72 -8.70
C GLN A 55 12.36 9.43 -9.97
N LYS A 56 13.50 9.04 -10.51
CA LYS A 56 14.00 9.59 -11.79
C LYS A 56 13.06 9.22 -12.94
N GLU A 57 12.79 10.16 -13.84
CA GLU A 57 11.90 9.97 -15.01
C GLU A 57 12.30 8.76 -15.87
N GLN A 58 13.59 8.52 -16.02
CA GLN A 58 14.14 7.40 -16.80
C GLN A 58 13.66 6.02 -16.32
N ARG A 59 13.27 5.90 -15.05
CA ARG A 59 12.75 4.64 -14.46
C ARG A 59 11.25 4.43 -14.70
N LEU A 60 10.57 5.41 -15.28
CA LEU A 60 9.15 5.31 -15.64
C LEU A 60 9.01 4.75 -17.05
N ASN A 61 8.06 3.85 -17.24
CA ASN A 61 7.64 3.43 -18.57
C ASN A 61 6.84 4.56 -19.27
N LEU A 62 6.72 4.48 -20.59
CA LEU A 62 6.03 5.51 -21.39
C LEU A 62 4.58 5.73 -20.97
N ALA A 63 3.86 4.65 -20.61
CA ALA A 63 2.47 4.75 -20.16
C ALA A 63 2.33 5.57 -18.87
N LYS A 64 3.18 5.31 -17.85
CA LYS A 64 3.19 6.10 -16.61
C LYS A 64 3.62 7.54 -16.84
N ARG A 65 4.62 7.76 -17.73
CA ARG A 65 5.02 9.12 -18.09
C ARG A 65 3.86 9.88 -18.71
N GLY A 66 3.15 9.27 -19.67
CA GLY A 66 1.99 9.86 -20.31
C GLY A 66 0.89 10.21 -19.30
N HIS A 67 0.57 9.27 -18.38
CA HIS A 67 -0.42 9.49 -17.34
C HIS A 67 -0.06 10.66 -16.41
N LEU A 68 1.17 10.68 -15.88
CA LEU A 68 1.61 11.76 -15.00
C LEU A 68 1.68 13.11 -15.72
N LYS A 69 2.02 13.12 -17.01
CA LYS A 69 2.04 14.34 -17.83
C LYS A 69 0.64 14.88 -18.12
N ALA A 70 -0.30 14.01 -18.43
CA ALA A 70 -1.68 14.41 -18.72
C ALA A 70 -2.36 15.08 -17.51
N HIS A 71 -1.95 14.73 -16.32
CA HIS A 71 -2.54 15.25 -15.08
C HIS A 71 -1.77 16.41 -14.45
N ASN A 72 -0.78 16.99 -15.13
CA ASN A 72 -0.06 18.17 -14.67
C ASN A 72 -0.65 19.49 -15.20
N GLY A 73 -1.92 19.52 -15.57
CA GLY A 73 -2.62 20.75 -15.95
C GLY A 73 -2.32 21.24 -17.38
N GLU A 74 -1.59 20.48 -18.19
CA GLU A 74 -1.44 20.79 -19.61
C GLU A 74 -2.47 20.03 -20.43
N ASP A 75 -3.42 20.75 -20.99
CA ASP A 75 -4.42 20.23 -21.97
C ASP A 75 -3.81 19.75 -23.31
N ASN A 76 -2.50 19.81 -23.42
CA ASN A 76 -1.76 19.35 -24.57
C ASN A 76 -1.28 17.91 -24.39
N PHE A 77 -2.21 17.00 -24.18
CA PHE A 77 -1.94 15.61 -24.50
C PHE A 77 -1.74 15.52 -26.01
N ILE A 78 -0.52 15.23 -26.43
CA ILE A 78 -0.22 14.90 -27.81
C ILE A 78 -1.23 13.83 -28.23
N SER A 79 -2.24 14.25 -29.00
CA SER A 79 -3.10 13.34 -29.74
C SER A 79 -2.17 12.36 -30.44
N ARG A 80 -2.49 11.08 -30.41
CA ARG A 80 -1.80 10.07 -31.17
C ARG A 80 -1.50 10.62 -32.56
N SER A 81 -0.26 11.00 -32.80
CA SER A 81 0.21 11.26 -34.14
C SER A 81 0.11 9.92 -34.87
N PRO A 82 -0.70 9.80 -35.93
CA PRO A 82 -0.76 8.59 -36.72
C PRO A 82 0.50 8.36 -37.55
N ASP A 83 1.44 9.31 -37.54
CA ASP A 83 2.63 9.25 -38.35
C ASP A 83 3.69 8.33 -37.77
N ARG A 84 3.61 7.08 -38.17
CA ARG A 84 4.63 6.04 -37.94
C ARG A 84 5.98 6.31 -38.62
N HIS A 85 6.12 7.39 -39.35
CA HIS A 85 7.30 7.66 -40.20
C HIS A 85 8.19 8.81 -39.78
N VAL A 86 7.98 9.47 -38.65
CA VAL A 86 8.88 10.52 -38.17
C VAL A 86 10.14 9.90 -37.59
N LYS A 87 11.22 9.99 -38.36
CA LYS A 87 12.58 9.52 -37.99
C LYS A 87 13.03 10.19 -36.68
N GLY A 88 13.59 9.40 -35.80
CA GLY A 88 13.95 9.58 -34.39
C GLY A 88 14.61 10.86 -33.86
N LYS A 89 14.90 11.89 -34.66
CA LYS A 89 15.56 13.12 -34.20
C LYS A 89 14.58 14.19 -33.70
N GLU A 90 13.38 14.30 -34.23
CA GLU A 90 12.38 15.29 -33.80
C GLU A 90 11.62 14.90 -32.51
N ARG A 91 11.68 13.61 -32.12
CA ARG A 91 11.10 13.13 -30.84
C ARG A 91 11.79 13.69 -29.59
N LEU A 92 12.95 14.28 -29.73
CA LEU A 92 13.78 14.71 -28.58
C LEU A 92 13.60 16.18 -28.20
N THR A 93 13.06 17.02 -29.10
CA THR A 93 13.00 18.46 -28.90
C THR A 93 11.78 18.95 -28.11
N ASN A 94 10.73 18.15 -27.99
CA ASN A 94 9.52 18.51 -27.21
C ASN A 94 9.47 17.90 -25.80
N ARG A 95 10.63 17.57 -25.24
CA ARG A 95 10.72 17.22 -23.82
C ARG A 95 10.76 18.49 -22.99
N LYS A 96 9.60 19.06 -22.68
CA LYS A 96 9.57 20.02 -21.56
C LYS A 96 10.13 19.33 -20.32
N ALA A 97 11.07 19.98 -19.67
CA ALA A 97 11.69 19.48 -18.47
C ALA A 97 10.62 19.23 -17.37
N TRP A 98 10.87 18.27 -16.48
CA TRP A 98 10.03 18.05 -15.31
C TRP A 98 10.09 19.22 -14.32
N ASP A 99 11.10 20.09 -14.49
CA ASP A 99 11.42 21.20 -13.59
C ASP A 99 10.33 22.29 -13.56
N ASP A 100 9.48 22.39 -14.60
CA ASP A 100 8.39 23.36 -14.69
C ASP A 100 7.08 22.86 -14.07
N ARG A 101 7.11 21.76 -13.31
CA ARG A 101 5.91 21.05 -12.86
C ARG A 101 5.90 20.83 -11.35
N ASN A 102 4.75 21.05 -10.74
CA ASN A 102 4.55 20.85 -9.30
C ASN A 102 4.56 19.36 -8.87
N ILE A 103 4.56 18.41 -9.81
CA ILE A 103 4.47 16.98 -9.51
C ILE A 103 5.70 16.24 -10.03
N ASN A 104 6.51 15.72 -9.13
CA ASN A 104 7.64 14.84 -9.46
C ASN A 104 7.18 13.46 -9.98
N PRO A 105 7.99 12.79 -10.82
CA PRO A 105 7.74 11.41 -11.19
C PRO A 105 7.64 10.51 -9.96
N VAL A 106 6.51 9.83 -9.78
CA VAL A 106 6.24 9.03 -8.59
C VAL A 106 6.29 7.53 -8.88
N ARG A 107 6.74 6.78 -7.88
CA ARG A 107 6.89 5.33 -7.98
C ARG A 107 5.59 4.58 -7.69
N LYS A 108 4.84 5.02 -6.69
CA LYS A 108 3.58 4.42 -6.28
C LYS A 108 2.43 5.37 -6.54
N ILE A 109 1.37 4.82 -7.11
CA ILE A 109 0.13 5.52 -7.38
C ILE A 109 -0.98 4.67 -6.79
N LYS A 110 -1.92 5.29 -6.09
CA LYS A 110 -3.11 4.63 -5.57
C LYS A 110 -4.27 5.61 -5.48
N GLU A 111 -5.45 5.09 -5.70
CA GLU A 111 -6.71 5.81 -5.63
C GLU A 111 -7.38 5.60 -4.27
N PHE A 112 -7.94 6.68 -3.75
CA PHE A 112 -8.71 6.72 -2.53
C PHE A 112 -10.11 7.24 -2.84
N ARG A 113 -11.11 6.41 -2.60
CA ARG A 113 -12.53 6.76 -2.73
C ARG A 113 -13.01 7.45 -1.46
N ASP A 114 -14.07 8.25 -1.59
CA ASP A 114 -14.69 8.97 -0.47
C ASP A 114 -13.66 9.81 0.33
N PHE A 115 -12.78 10.49 -0.41
CA PHE A 115 -11.74 11.31 0.20
C PHE A 115 -12.36 12.56 0.83
N SER A 116 -12.15 12.75 2.15
CA SER A 116 -12.86 13.78 2.91
C SER A 116 -12.20 15.15 2.90
N LEU A 117 -10.97 15.27 2.44
CA LEU A 117 -10.27 16.54 2.30
C LEU A 117 -10.56 17.16 0.93
N GLU A 118 -10.80 18.46 0.91
CA GLU A 118 -10.84 19.23 -0.32
C GLU A 118 -9.42 19.48 -0.78
N VAL A 119 -9.04 18.83 -1.87
CA VAL A 119 -7.70 18.92 -2.44
C VAL A 119 -7.79 19.17 -3.93
N ASN A 120 -6.86 19.94 -4.44
CA ASN A 120 -6.72 20.21 -5.86
C ASN A 120 -5.60 19.35 -6.47
N GLN A 121 -5.68 19.19 -7.77
CA GLN A 121 -4.61 18.55 -8.52
C GLN A 121 -3.32 19.36 -8.41
N GLY A 122 -2.21 18.69 -8.11
CA GLY A 122 -0.92 19.34 -7.87
C GLY A 122 -0.59 19.57 -6.39
N ASP A 123 -1.57 19.51 -5.49
CA ASP A 123 -1.33 19.67 -4.06
C ASP A 123 -0.47 18.55 -3.51
N SER A 124 0.29 18.84 -2.45
CA SER A 124 1.04 17.87 -1.69
C SER A 124 0.42 17.70 -0.30
N ILE A 125 0.22 16.45 0.11
CA ILE A 125 -0.35 16.10 1.41
C ILE A 125 0.72 15.35 2.20
N GLY A 126 0.97 15.78 3.43
CA GLY A 126 1.96 15.21 4.33
C GLY A 126 1.37 14.46 5.51
N ALA A 127 2.20 14.18 6.49
CA ALA A 127 1.82 13.53 7.74
C ALA A 127 0.96 14.42 8.66
N ASP A 128 0.95 15.72 8.41
CA ASP A 128 0.23 16.80 9.13
C ASP A 128 -1.28 16.61 9.16
N VAL A 129 -1.81 15.80 8.26
CA VAL A 129 -3.25 15.45 8.21
C VAL A 129 -3.71 14.64 9.43
N PHE A 130 -2.78 13.95 10.08
CA PHE A 130 -3.05 13.14 11.27
C PHE A 130 -2.54 13.85 12.53
N GLU A 131 -3.23 13.61 13.63
CA GLU A 131 -2.86 14.12 14.96
C GLU A 131 -2.44 12.97 15.89
N PRO A 132 -1.60 13.23 16.91
CA PRO A 132 -1.34 12.27 17.97
C PRO A 132 -2.67 11.85 18.66
N GLY A 133 -2.85 10.55 18.90
CA GLY A 133 -4.08 9.99 19.46
C GLY A 133 -5.11 9.54 18.41
N ASP A 134 -4.95 9.91 17.15
CA ASP A 134 -5.81 9.41 16.07
C ASP A 134 -5.64 7.89 15.88
N TYR A 135 -6.73 7.24 15.47
CA TYR A 135 -6.72 5.82 15.12
C TYR A 135 -6.68 5.64 13.60
N VAL A 136 -5.79 4.75 13.16
CA VAL A 136 -5.61 4.45 11.73
C VAL A 136 -5.69 2.97 11.43
N ASP A 137 -6.13 2.66 10.22
CA ASP A 137 -6.04 1.32 9.63
C ASP A 137 -4.86 1.30 8.64
N VAL A 138 -3.95 0.36 8.83
CA VAL A 138 -2.77 0.22 7.96
C VAL A 138 -2.90 -1.02 7.09
N ILE A 139 -2.85 -0.82 5.78
CA ILE A 139 -2.92 -1.87 4.77
C ILE A 139 -1.53 -2.05 4.14
N GLY A 140 -1.03 -3.27 4.14
CA GLY A 140 0.25 -3.59 3.52
C GLY A 140 0.32 -5.02 3.04
N LYS A 141 1.37 -5.35 2.28
CA LYS A 141 1.68 -6.72 1.90
C LYS A 141 2.51 -7.38 3.00
N THR A 142 2.10 -8.55 3.44
CA THR A 142 2.88 -9.33 4.41
C THR A 142 4.17 -9.85 3.79
N LYS A 143 5.18 -10.12 4.64
CA LYS A 143 6.42 -10.77 4.19
C LYS A 143 6.10 -12.11 3.54
N GLY A 144 6.67 -12.38 2.37
CA GLY A 144 6.55 -13.66 1.68
C GLY A 144 7.25 -14.77 2.46
N ARG A 145 6.67 -15.96 2.46
CA ARG A 145 7.21 -17.16 3.11
C ARG A 145 7.37 -18.34 2.15
N GLY A 146 7.17 -18.10 0.86
CA GLY A 146 7.24 -19.11 -0.17
C GLY A 146 6.17 -20.19 -0.02
N PHE A 147 6.44 -21.38 -0.53
CA PHE A 147 5.57 -22.56 -0.39
C PHE A 147 5.70 -23.12 1.04
N GLN A 148 4.58 -23.26 1.73
CA GLN A 148 4.56 -23.77 3.10
C GLN A 148 3.61 -24.95 3.23
N GLY A 149 4.01 -25.92 4.07
CA GLY A 149 3.17 -27.04 4.45
C GLY A 149 2.02 -26.63 5.37
N VAL A 150 1.08 -27.54 5.54
CA VAL A 150 -0.17 -27.31 6.29
C VAL A 150 0.05 -26.98 7.78
N VAL A 151 1.11 -27.51 8.38
CA VAL A 151 1.45 -27.21 9.78
C VAL A 151 1.76 -25.72 9.97
N LYS A 152 2.59 -25.14 9.10
CA LYS A 152 2.94 -23.71 9.22
C LYS A 152 1.87 -22.78 8.65
N ARG A 153 1.21 -23.21 7.56
CA ARG A 153 0.24 -22.36 6.87
C ARG A 153 -1.10 -22.29 7.59
N TRP A 154 -1.54 -23.41 8.18
CA TRP A 154 -2.87 -23.57 8.76
C TRP A 154 -2.89 -24.02 10.21
N ASN A 155 -1.71 -24.18 10.84
CA ASN A 155 -1.54 -24.63 12.22
C ASN A 155 -2.08 -26.07 12.47
N PHE A 156 -1.96 -26.95 11.48
CA PHE A 156 -2.32 -28.36 11.68
C PHE A 156 -1.38 -29.01 12.69
N GLY A 157 -1.91 -29.89 13.53
CA GLY A 157 -1.12 -30.62 14.54
C GLY A 157 -0.08 -31.58 13.93
N GLY A 158 -0.40 -32.13 12.74
CA GLY A 158 0.43 -33.16 12.12
C GLY A 158 0.21 -34.54 12.72
N GLY A 159 1.06 -35.51 12.39
CA GLY A 159 1.05 -36.84 12.95
C GLY A 159 1.81 -36.98 14.25
N ARG A 160 1.69 -38.15 14.92
CA ARG A 160 2.39 -38.48 16.15
C ARG A 160 3.91 -38.39 16.00
N GLY A 161 4.63 -38.04 17.07
CA GLY A 161 6.07 -37.91 17.04
C GLY A 161 6.85 -39.25 17.25
N SER A 162 6.16 -40.32 17.56
CA SER A 162 6.71 -41.64 17.91
C SER A 162 5.87 -42.80 17.28
N HIS A 163 6.15 -44.04 17.64
CA HIS A 163 5.44 -45.26 17.16
C HIS A 163 5.45 -45.43 15.62
N GLY A 164 6.64 -45.29 14.99
CA GLY A 164 6.83 -45.56 13.57
C GLY A 164 6.31 -44.45 12.62
N SER A 165 6.02 -43.24 13.10
CA SER A 165 5.47 -42.15 12.31
C SER A 165 6.49 -41.49 11.35
N GLY A 166 7.45 -42.23 10.80
CA GLY A 166 8.43 -41.71 9.83
C GLY A 166 7.74 -41.08 8.63
N GLY A 167 8.18 -39.86 8.24
CA GLY A 167 7.62 -39.12 7.10
C GLY A 167 6.18 -38.61 7.24
N TRP A 168 5.44 -38.98 8.28
CA TRP A 168 4.04 -38.62 8.48
C TRP A 168 3.84 -37.36 9.36
N ARG A 169 4.84 -37.01 10.14
CA ARG A 169 4.74 -35.97 11.21
C ARG A 169 4.18 -34.63 10.73
N ARG A 170 4.49 -34.21 9.51
CA ARG A 170 4.11 -32.88 8.98
C ARG A 170 3.16 -32.93 7.79
N ARG A 171 2.51 -34.06 7.57
CA ARG A 171 1.54 -34.23 6.48
C ARG A 171 0.14 -33.75 6.85
N PRO A 172 -0.70 -33.40 5.85
CA PRO A 172 -2.06 -32.87 6.08
C PRO A 172 -3.04 -33.89 6.67
N GLY A 173 -2.78 -35.20 6.54
CA GLY A 173 -3.74 -36.22 6.85
C GLY A 173 -4.77 -36.42 5.75
N SER A 174 -5.96 -36.92 6.08
CA SER A 174 -7.05 -37.11 5.13
C SER A 174 -7.52 -35.79 4.52
N ILE A 175 -7.78 -35.82 3.21
CA ILE A 175 -8.26 -34.64 2.46
C ILE A 175 -9.76 -34.73 2.13
N GLY A 176 -10.42 -35.83 2.44
CA GLY A 176 -11.85 -36.04 2.17
C GLY A 176 -12.38 -37.31 2.77
N ALA A 177 -13.66 -37.58 2.58
CA ALA A 177 -14.40 -38.72 3.14
C ALA A 177 -14.39 -39.97 2.24
N GLY A 178 -13.87 -39.93 1.02
CA GLY A 178 -13.83 -41.07 0.09
C GLY A 178 -14.87 -40.98 -1.03
N SER A 179 -15.51 -42.10 -1.35
CA SER A 179 -16.41 -42.26 -2.51
C SER A 179 -17.59 -41.25 -2.52
N THR A 180 -18.07 -40.89 -1.35
CA THR A 180 -19.10 -39.84 -1.19
C THR A 180 -18.51 -38.70 -0.36
N PRO A 181 -18.32 -37.52 -0.94
CA PRO A 181 -18.79 -36.98 -2.22
C PRO A 181 -17.88 -37.27 -3.44
N GLY A 182 -16.83 -38.09 -3.36
CA GLY A 182 -15.95 -38.47 -4.47
C GLY A 182 -15.00 -37.38 -4.96
N HIS A 183 -14.98 -36.22 -4.29
CA HIS A 183 -14.10 -35.09 -4.61
C HIS A 183 -13.64 -34.38 -3.35
N VAL A 184 -12.58 -33.62 -3.48
CA VAL A 184 -12.10 -32.75 -2.39
C VAL A 184 -12.94 -31.48 -2.37
N ILE A 185 -13.49 -31.13 -1.21
CA ILE A 185 -14.36 -29.96 -1.01
C ILE A 185 -13.55 -28.68 -1.29
N LYS A 186 -14.17 -27.71 -2.00
CA LYS A 186 -13.57 -26.41 -2.26
C LYS A 186 -13.22 -25.71 -0.95
N GLY A 187 -12.07 -25.02 -0.92
CA GLY A 187 -11.59 -24.34 0.28
C GLY A 187 -10.86 -25.24 1.29
N LYS A 188 -10.68 -26.54 1.01
CA LYS A 188 -9.89 -27.44 1.86
C LYS A 188 -8.49 -26.88 2.07
N GLN A 189 -8.07 -26.80 3.33
CA GLN A 189 -6.77 -26.30 3.73
C GLN A 189 -5.64 -27.22 3.28
N MET A 190 -4.81 -26.77 2.36
CA MET A 190 -3.70 -27.53 1.75
C MET A 190 -2.40 -26.70 1.79
N PRO A 191 -1.24 -27.37 1.58
CA PRO A 191 0.02 -26.65 1.39
C PRO A 191 -0.06 -25.69 0.20
N GLY A 192 0.77 -24.66 0.19
CA GLY A 192 0.81 -23.67 -0.88
C GLY A 192 1.51 -22.39 -0.49
N HIS A 193 1.40 -21.38 -1.34
CA HIS A 193 2.02 -20.07 -1.12
C HIS A 193 1.50 -19.42 0.17
N MET A 194 2.41 -18.93 0.99
CA MET A 194 2.12 -18.21 2.25
C MET A 194 2.81 -16.86 2.26
N GLY A 195 2.11 -15.86 2.74
CA GLY A 195 2.61 -14.48 2.78
C GLY A 195 2.44 -13.75 1.45
N GLN A 196 3.07 -12.57 1.33
CA GLN A 196 2.95 -11.63 0.20
C GLN A 196 1.47 -11.31 -0.17
N SER A 197 0.59 -11.45 0.78
CA SER A 197 -0.83 -11.15 0.68
C SER A 197 -1.14 -9.78 1.31
N SER A 198 -2.12 -9.07 0.77
CA SER A 198 -2.61 -7.84 1.37
C SER A 198 -3.30 -8.15 2.70
N ARG A 199 -2.91 -7.43 3.75
CA ARG A 199 -3.51 -7.52 5.08
C ARG A 199 -3.70 -6.12 5.65
N THR A 200 -4.80 -5.95 6.38
CA THR A 200 -5.12 -4.72 7.08
C THR A 200 -5.00 -4.96 8.59
N VAL A 201 -4.24 -4.12 9.26
CA VAL A 201 -4.24 -4.03 10.72
C VAL A 201 -5.06 -2.81 11.09
N GLN A 202 -6.10 -3.01 11.87
CA GLN A 202 -7.10 -1.98 12.17
C GLN A 202 -6.85 -1.36 13.54
N ASN A 203 -7.35 -0.11 13.71
CA ASN A 203 -7.40 0.61 14.98
C ASN A 203 -6.03 0.77 15.65
N LEU A 204 -5.00 1.09 14.89
CA LEU A 204 -3.69 1.44 15.43
C LEU A 204 -3.67 2.91 15.84
N GLU A 205 -3.19 3.19 17.02
CA GLU A 205 -3.06 4.53 17.61
C GLU A 205 -1.80 5.21 17.09
N ILE A 206 -1.89 6.48 16.71
CA ILE A 206 -0.74 7.33 16.37
C ILE A 206 -0.21 7.94 17.67
N ILE A 207 1.03 7.63 18.02
CA ILE A 207 1.67 8.15 19.22
C ILE A 207 2.29 9.52 18.99
N ARG A 208 2.92 9.72 17.83
CA ARG A 208 3.57 11.00 17.50
C ARG A 208 3.52 11.23 15.99
N VAL A 209 3.40 12.50 15.62
CA VAL A 209 3.51 13.00 14.25
C VAL A 209 4.71 13.94 14.19
N GLN A 210 5.60 13.76 13.23
CA GLN A 210 6.69 14.67 12.90
C GLN A 210 6.43 15.19 11.48
N ALA A 211 5.81 16.36 11.41
CA ALA A 211 5.39 16.95 10.14
C ALA A 211 6.59 17.31 9.25
N ASP A 212 7.66 17.86 9.84
CA ASP A 212 8.87 18.31 9.11
C ASP A 212 9.51 17.17 8.30
N ASP A 213 9.58 15.97 8.87
CA ASP A 213 10.16 14.79 8.24
C ASP A 213 9.10 13.89 7.58
N ASN A 214 7.81 14.27 7.62
CA ASN A 214 6.69 13.45 7.18
C ASN A 214 6.65 12.06 7.82
N LEU A 215 6.95 11.95 9.12
CA LEU A 215 6.98 10.69 9.85
C LEU A 215 5.76 10.53 10.76
N LEU A 216 5.22 9.32 10.75
CA LEU A 216 4.19 8.87 11.69
C LEU A 216 4.74 7.73 12.56
N LEU A 217 4.60 7.86 13.87
CA LEU A 217 4.91 6.81 14.82
C LEU A 217 3.60 6.11 15.22
N VAL A 218 3.38 4.93 14.67
CA VAL A 218 2.16 4.14 14.87
C VAL A 218 2.43 3.05 15.91
N LYS A 219 1.58 2.95 16.93
CA LYS A 219 1.68 1.97 18.00
C LYS A 219 1.52 0.55 17.48
N GLY A 220 2.47 -0.31 17.81
CA GLY A 220 2.44 -1.73 17.47
C GLY A 220 3.08 -2.07 16.13
N ALA A 221 2.72 -3.24 15.60
CA ALA A 221 3.29 -3.80 14.38
C ALA A 221 2.37 -3.57 13.18
N ILE A 222 2.97 -3.25 12.04
CA ILE A 222 2.29 -3.11 10.75
C ILE A 222 2.77 -4.17 9.75
N PRO A 223 1.95 -4.56 8.76
CA PRO A 223 2.32 -5.58 7.79
C PRO A 223 3.47 -5.14 6.88
N GLY A 224 4.26 -6.09 6.41
CA GLY A 224 5.33 -5.88 5.44
C GLY A 224 6.74 -5.84 6.02
N ALA A 225 7.73 -5.84 5.15
CA ALA A 225 9.14 -5.66 5.47
C ALA A 225 9.47 -4.16 5.63
N ASN A 226 10.63 -3.84 6.19
CA ASN A 226 11.15 -2.48 6.15
C ASN A 226 11.42 -2.10 4.69
N GLY A 227 11.02 -0.89 4.30
CA GLY A 227 11.06 -0.42 2.92
C GLY A 227 9.81 -0.75 2.08
N ASP A 228 8.88 -1.55 2.57
CA ASP A 228 7.62 -1.85 1.87
C ASP A 228 6.65 -0.66 1.93
N TYR A 229 5.86 -0.54 0.84
CA TYR A 229 4.81 0.47 0.76
C TYR A 229 3.55 -0.01 1.49
N ILE A 230 2.96 0.92 2.20
CA ILE A 230 1.73 0.74 2.95
C ILE A 230 0.73 1.83 2.59
N VAL A 231 -0.51 1.56 2.91
CA VAL A 231 -1.61 2.53 2.84
C VAL A 231 -2.09 2.77 4.26
N ILE A 232 -2.12 4.01 4.65
CA ILE A 232 -2.62 4.47 5.95
C ILE A 232 -3.95 5.14 5.66
N ARG A 233 -4.97 4.85 6.44
CA ARG A 233 -6.27 5.51 6.34
C ARG A 233 -6.87 5.66 7.73
N GLU A 234 -7.79 6.59 7.89
CA GLU A 234 -8.59 6.70 9.11
C GLU A 234 -9.24 5.36 9.45
N ALA A 235 -9.30 5.04 10.74
CA ALA A 235 -9.90 3.81 11.22
C ALA A 235 -11.42 3.84 11.00
N LYS A 236 -11.95 2.87 10.26
CA LYS A 236 -13.40 2.77 10.03
C LYS A 236 -14.20 2.53 11.30
N LYS A 237 -13.62 1.80 12.27
CA LYS A 237 -14.31 1.42 13.52
C LYS A 237 -14.14 2.44 14.64
N LYS A 238 -13.13 3.30 14.55
CA LYS A 238 -12.84 4.38 15.47
C LYS A 238 -12.51 5.65 14.69
N PRO A 239 -13.51 6.24 14.01
CA PRO A 239 -13.28 7.47 13.27
C PRO A 239 -12.92 8.60 14.24
N LYS A 240 -12.18 9.60 13.74
CA LYS A 240 -11.88 10.83 14.47
C LYS A 240 -13.21 11.48 14.88
N GLN A 241 -13.38 11.75 16.15
CA GLN A 241 -14.55 12.52 16.60
C GLN A 241 -14.41 13.92 16.00
N LYS A 242 -15.36 14.30 15.14
CA LYS A 242 -15.45 15.68 14.68
C LYS A 242 -15.69 16.55 15.91
N LYS A 243 -14.71 17.36 16.28
CA LYS A 243 -14.89 18.45 17.26
C LYS A 243 -15.77 19.54 16.66
#